data_8a4b4d7c8fe0f7b13c5c51ee59a944cd
#
_entry.id   8a4b4d7c8fe0f7b13c5c51ee59a944cd
#
_cell.length_a   1.000
_cell.length_b   1.000
_cell.length_c   1.000
_cell.angle_alpha   90.00
_cell.angle_beta   90.00
_cell.angle_gamma   90.00
#
_symmetry.space_group_name_H-M   'P 1'
#
loop_
_entity.id
_entity.type
_entity.pdbx_description
1 polymer ?
#
loop_
_entity_poly.entity_id
_entity_poly.type
_entity_poly.pdbx_seq_one_letter_code
_entity_poly.pdbx_strand_id
1 'polypeptide(L)'
;RDDLAVSTKNYCISVIKAVFKFGHEFYGIPNNAVVLKKLKREKKKKIFDTWTPEEFHQFIKCVESAPYRNCYTFMYCSGLRRGEALALRAEDFDLTAGTVHVYHQIKYMHVGFEDLKTESSERTLKLPKNVIDFMRPIISSCTLDAPFVFGGETSLPITNLQRKFTKGIKDSGVKKIRIHDLRHSFATNAINNGCNIVAVSKYLGHSTIQQTLETYTHLLEKTDDEMVEKMSAIISPVIQS
;
A
#
# COMPACT_ATOMS: atom_id res chain seq x y z
N ARG A 1 23.51 -15.51 15.80
CA ARG A 1 23.92 -14.81 14.56
C ARG A 1 23.75 -13.32 14.79
N ASP A 2 24.86 -12.62 14.97
CA ASP A 2 24.87 -11.17 15.29
C ASP A 2 24.54 -10.29 14.07
N ASP A 3 24.64 -10.86 12.88
CA ASP A 3 24.38 -10.27 11.56
C ASP A 3 22.89 -10.03 11.24
N LEU A 4 21.96 -10.62 12.02
CA LEU A 4 20.53 -10.48 11.76
C LEU A 4 19.97 -9.15 12.25
N ALA A 5 19.10 -8.54 11.44
CA ALA A 5 18.35 -7.34 11.83
C ALA A 5 17.51 -7.59 13.09
N VAL A 6 17.39 -6.58 13.96
CA VAL A 6 16.59 -6.65 15.21
C VAL A 6 15.15 -7.09 14.94
N SER A 7 14.58 -6.72 13.80
CA SER A 7 13.23 -7.18 13.38
C SER A 7 13.17 -8.69 13.19
N THR A 8 14.18 -9.27 12.55
CA THR A 8 14.27 -10.71 12.31
C THR A 8 14.49 -11.47 13.64
N LYS A 9 15.38 -10.96 14.48
CA LYS A 9 15.60 -11.51 15.84
C LYS A 9 14.30 -11.51 16.66
N ASN A 10 13.56 -10.41 16.65
CA ASN A 10 12.27 -10.29 17.34
C ASN A 10 11.17 -11.18 16.75
N TYR A 11 11.20 -11.42 15.44
CA TYR A 11 10.31 -12.38 14.78
C TYR A 11 10.61 -13.81 15.28
N CYS A 12 11.88 -14.21 15.27
CA CYS A 12 12.29 -15.53 15.81
C CYS A 12 11.86 -15.71 17.27
N ILE A 13 12.07 -14.69 18.13
CA ILE A 13 11.60 -14.72 19.52
C ILE A 13 10.08 -14.92 19.58
N SER A 14 9.32 -14.27 18.72
CA SER A 14 7.85 -14.41 18.69
C SER A 14 7.43 -15.82 18.27
N VAL A 15 8.10 -16.42 17.29
CA VAL A 15 7.84 -17.81 16.86
C VAL A 15 8.17 -18.79 17.97
N ILE A 16 9.34 -18.65 18.62
CA ILE A 16 9.74 -19.52 19.73
C ILE A 16 8.69 -19.44 20.85
N LYS A 17 8.27 -18.23 21.24
CA LYS A 17 7.22 -18.07 22.27
C LYS A 17 5.91 -18.73 21.88
N ALA A 18 5.50 -18.64 20.61
CA ALA A 18 4.26 -19.27 20.13
C ALA A 18 4.35 -20.81 20.23
N VAL A 19 5.49 -21.40 19.83
CA VAL A 19 5.70 -22.85 19.91
C VAL A 19 5.69 -23.33 21.36
N PHE A 20 6.41 -22.66 22.27
CA PHE A 20 6.41 -23.02 23.68
C PHE A 20 5.05 -22.84 24.37
N LYS A 21 4.32 -21.76 23.97
CA LYS A 21 2.95 -21.57 24.48
C LYS A 21 2.03 -22.71 24.04
N PHE A 22 2.08 -23.07 22.74
CA PHE A 22 1.33 -24.23 22.23
C PHE A 22 1.69 -25.54 22.95
N GLY A 23 2.99 -25.81 23.10
CA GLY A 23 3.46 -27.01 23.84
C GLY A 23 2.97 -27.03 25.28
N HIS A 24 2.92 -25.86 25.92
CA HIS A 24 2.38 -25.77 27.30
C HIS A 24 0.88 -26.03 27.35
N GLU A 25 0.11 -25.38 26.46
CA GLU A 25 -1.36 -25.48 26.45
C GLU A 25 -1.88 -26.88 26.07
N PHE A 26 -1.21 -27.57 25.14
CA PHE A 26 -1.70 -28.85 24.61
C PHE A 26 -0.95 -30.09 25.11
N TYR A 27 0.27 -29.94 25.61
CA TYR A 27 1.13 -31.07 25.97
C TYR A 27 1.73 -30.95 27.39
N GLY A 28 1.40 -29.91 28.16
CA GLY A 28 1.92 -29.71 29.52
C GLY A 28 3.43 -29.41 29.58
N ILE A 29 4.07 -29.08 28.46
CA ILE A 29 5.51 -28.78 28.40
C ILE A 29 5.79 -27.46 29.14
N PRO A 30 6.81 -27.38 30.02
CA PRO A 30 7.15 -26.12 30.68
C PRO A 30 7.44 -25.00 29.69
N ASN A 31 6.76 -23.83 29.84
CA ASN A 31 6.95 -22.67 28.94
C ASN A 31 8.16 -21.82 29.35
N ASN A 32 9.36 -22.32 29.07
CA ASN A 32 10.61 -21.64 29.40
C ASN A 32 10.89 -20.42 28.49
N ALA A 33 10.13 -20.26 27.39
CA ALA A 33 10.28 -19.09 26.48
C ALA A 33 9.66 -17.80 27.03
N VAL A 34 8.96 -17.83 28.15
CA VAL A 34 8.38 -16.65 28.81
C VAL A 34 9.46 -15.60 29.12
N VAL A 35 10.65 -16.03 29.52
CA VAL A 35 11.78 -15.14 29.85
C VAL A 35 12.39 -14.39 28.67
N LEU A 36 12.14 -14.84 27.44
CA LEU A 36 12.67 -14.19 26.24
C LEU A 36 12.05 -12.79 26.08
N LYS A 37 12.86 -11.75 26.10
CA LYS A 37 12.42 -10.37 25.87
C LYS A 37 12.71 -9.97 24.43
N LYS A 38 11.79 -9.22 23.83
CA LYS A 38 12.06 -8.58 22.52
C LYS A 38 13.16 -7.55 22.66
N LEU A 39 14.05 -7.51 21.70
CA LEU A 39 15.11 -6.51 21.61
C LEU A 39 14.51 -5.13 21.34
N LYS A 40 15.01 -4.10 22.00
CA LYS A 40 14.61 -2.72 21.73
C LYS A 40 14.99 -2.36 20.31
N ARG A 41 14.04 -1.79 19.57
CA ARG A 41 14.29 -1.20 18.25
C ARG A 41 14.60 0.26 18.43
N GLU A 42 15.69 0.73 17.85
CA GLU A 42 15.84 2.15 17.60
C GLU A 42 14.73 2.59 16.65
N LYS A 43 13.93 3.57 17.04
CA LYS A 43 12.92 4.19 16.16
C LYS A 43 13.66 5.13 15.18
N LYS A 44 14.29 4.57 14.16
CA LYS A 44 14.75 5.40 13.04
C LYS A 44 13.51 5.83 12.25
N LYS A 45 13.35 7.12 12.01
CA LYS A 45 12.33 7.64 11.07
C LYS A 45 12.55 6.92 9.74
N LYS A 46 11.56 6.16 9.28
CA LYS A 46 11.63 5.50 7.97
C LYS A 46 11.21 6.51 6.92
N ILE A 47 12.18 7.08 6.24
CA ILE A 47 11.92 7.81 5.00
C ILE A 47 11.84 6.75 3.90
N PHE A 48 10.72 6.71 3.19
CA PHE A 48 10.54 5.82 2.05
C PHE A 48 10.90 6.57 0.76
N ASP A 49 11.66 5.92 -0.09
CA ASP A 49 11.84 6.42 -1.44
C ASP A 49 10.51 6.32 -2.19
N THR A 50 10.06 7.44 -2.74
CA THR A 50 8.81 7.57 -3.48
C THR A 50 9.09 8.17 -4.86
N TRP A 51 8.23 7.87 -5.82
CA TRP A 51 8.30 8.46 -7.15
C TRP A 51 7.34 9.63 -7.29
N THR A 52 7.84 10.68 -7.96
CA THR A 52 6.98 11.73 -8.49
C THR A 52 6.17 11.22 -9.69
N PRO A 53 5.15 11.95 -10.16
CA PRO A 53 4.43 11.61 -11.39
C PRO A 53 5.36 11.50 -12.62
N GLU A 54 6.39 12.34 -12.72
CA GLU A 54 7.35 12.35 -13.81
C GLU A 54 8.23 11.08 -13.78
N GLU A 55 8.75 10.70 -12.61
CA GLU A 55 9.53 9.48 -12.44
C GLU A 55 8.67 8.23 -12.75
N PHE A 56 7.42 8.22 -12.30
CA PHE A 56 6.49 7.14 -12.65
C PHE A 56 6.22 7.09 -14.16
N HIS A 57 6.00 8.24 -14.80
CA HIS A 57 5.80 8.33 -16.25
C HIS A 57 7.02 7.83 -17.04
N GLN A 58 8.23 8.16 -16.58
CA GLN A 58 9.46 7.64 -17.17
C GLN A 58 9.55 6.11 -17.05
N PHE A 59 9.25 5.56 -15.86
CA PHE A 59 9.22 4.12 -15.62
C PHE A 59 8.20 3.40 -16.50
N ILE A 60 6.96 3.90 -16.55
CA ILE A 60 5.85 3.17 -17.18
C ILE A 60 6.02 3.03 -18.68
N LYS A 61 6.72 3.96 -19.34
CA LYS A 61 7.09 3.90 -20.76
C LYS A 61 8.00 2.71 -21.08
N CYS A 62 8.80 2.25 -20.12
CA CYS A 62 9.71 1.12 -20.28
C CYS A 62 9.04 -0.23 -19.99
N VAL A 63 7.76 -0.25 -19.59
CA VAL A 63 7.02 -1.48 -19.35
C VAL A 63 6.25 -1.90 -20.61
N GLU A 64 6.83 -2.80 -21.39
CA GLU A 64 6.29 -3.24 -22.68
C GLU A 64 4.95 -3.98 -22.55
N SER A 65 4.82 -4.86 -21.56
CA SER A 65 3.64 -5.73 -21.40
C SER A 65 2.45 -4.97 -20.80
N ALA A 66 1.38 -4.82 -21.59
CA ALA A 66 0.19 -4.06 -21.22
C ALA A 66 -0.46 -4.50 -19.90
N PRO A 67 -0.67 -5.80 -19.59
CA PRO A 67 -1.26 -6.18 -18.30
C PRO A 67 -0.47 -5.70 -17.09
N TYR A 68 0.87 -5.80 -17.13
CA TYR A 68 1.74 -5.32 -16.05
C TYR A 68 1.79 -3.79 -15.99
N ARG A 69 1.86 -3.13 -17.14
CA ARG A 69 1.80 -1.68 -17.25
C ARG A 69 0.51 -1.14 -16.62
N ASN A 70 -0.62 -1.72 -16.97
CA ASN A 70 -1.93 -1.33 -16.44
C ASN A 70 -2.02 -1.55 -14.92
N CYS A 71 -1.51 -2.69 -14.43
CA CYS A 71 -1.48 -3.00 -13.01
C CYS A 71 -0.64 -1.97 -12.21
N TYR A 72 0.58 -1.65 -12.68
CA TYR A 72 1.40 -0.63 -12.00
C TYR A 72 0.77 0.75 -12.05
N THR A 73 0.18 1.13 -13.19
CA THR A 73 -0.52 2.42 -13.34
C THR A 73 -1.67 2.51 -12.34
N PHE A 74 -2.49 1.47 -12.25
CA PHE A 74 -3.60 1.45 -11.31
C PHE A 74 -3.13 1.48 -9.85
N MET A 75 -2.09 0.71 -9.50
CA MET A 75 -1.49 0.75 -8.15
C MET A 75 -0.95 2.13 -7.79
N TYR A 76 -0.29 2.81 -8.72
CA TYR A 76 0.23 4.16 -8.51
C TYR A 76 -0.89 5.19 -8.33
N CYS A 77 -1.99 5.07 -9.10
CA CYS A 77 -3.11 6.01 -9.08
C CYS A 77 -4.15 5.74 -7.98
N SER A 78 -4.18 4.54 -7.42
CA SER A 78 -5.16 4.13 -6.40
C SER A 78 -4.57 3.87 -5.01
N GLY A 79 -3.25 3.74 -4.90
CA GLY A 79 -2.58 3.40 -3.64
C GLY A 79 -2.89 1.99 -3.11
N LEU A 80 -3.47 1.11 -3.91
CA LEU A 80 -3.77 -0.27 -3.49
C LEU A 80 -2.51 -1.06 -3.14
N ARG A 81 -2.67 -2.00 -2.20
CA ARG A 81 -1.62 -2.99 -1.94
C ARG A 81 -1.50 -3.93 -3.14
N ARG A 82 -0.31 -4.44 -3.40
CA ARG A 82 -0.05 -5.39 -4.50
C ARG A 82 -1.06 -6.55 -4.53
N GLY A 83 -1.30 -7.18 -3.38
CA GLY A 83 -2.22 -8.31 -3.29
C GLY A 83 -3.68 -7.93 -3.57
N GLU A 84 -4.10 -6.74 -3.16
CA GLU A 84 -5.42 -6.17 -3.45
C GLU A 84 -5.57 -5.94 -4.96
N ALA A 85 -4.62 -5.24 -5.59
CA ALA A 85 -4.65 -4.96 -7.03
C ALA A 85 -4.68 -6.24 -7.88
N LEU A 86 -3.92 -7.26 -7.50
CA LEU A 86 -3.88 -8.53 -8.21
C LEU A 86 -5.15 -9.37 -8.05
N ALA A 87 -5.93 -9.14 -7.00
CA ALA A 87 -7.19 -9.85 -6.74
C ALA A 87 -8.38 -9.25 -7.47
N LEU A 88 -8.25 -8.03 -8.02
CA LEU A 88 -9.38 -7.31 -8.64
C LEU A 88 -9.96 -8.04 -9.83
N ARG A 89 -11.29 -8.09 -9.83
CA ARG A 89 -12.14 -8.60 -10.91
C ARG A 89 -12.97 -7.48 -11.52
N ALA A 90 -13.53 -7.71 -12.69
CA ALA A 90 -14.39 -6.74 -13.36
C ALA A 90 -15.61 -6.37 -12.49
N GLU A 91 -16.20 -7.35 -11.78
CA GLU A 91 -17.36 -7.20 -10.90
C GLU A 91 -17.13 -6.29 -9.70
N ASP A 92 -15.85 -6.06 -9.31
CA ASP A 92 -15.50 -5.17 -8.19
C ASP A 92 -15.66 -3.69 -8.54
N PHE A 93 -15.87 -3.35 -9.81
CA PHE A 93 -15.96 -1.98 -10.28
C PHE A 93 -17.39 -1.58 -10.60
N ASP A 94 -17.83 -0.46 -10.02
CA ASP A 94 -18.99 0.29 -10.50
C ASP A 94 -18.50 1.47 -11.33
N LEU A 95 -18.52 1.30 -12.66
CA LEU A 95 -18.08 2.33 -13.62
C LEU A 95 -19.02 3.53 -13.69
N THR A 96 -20.26 3.41 -13.20
CA THR A 96 -21.26 4.49 -13.16
C THR A 96 -21.04 5.34 -11.91
N ALA A 97 -20.91 4.70 -10.75
CA ALA A 97 -20.58 5.38 -9.48
C ALA A 97 -19.13 5.84 -9.42
N GLY A 98 -18.26 5.30 -10.27
CA GLY A 98 -16.82 5.58 -10.27
C GLY A 98 -16.11 5.00 -9.05
N THR A 99 -16.49 3.77 -8.66
CA THR A 99 -15.97 3.13 -7.46
C THR A 99 -15.36 1.75 -7.73
N VAL A 100 -14.50 1.31 -6.83
CA VAL A 100 -13.99 -0.06 -6.75
C VAL A 100 -14.12 -0.58 -5.33
N HIS A 101 -14.67 -1.78 -5.18
CA HIS A 101 -14.80 -2.49 -3.91
C HIS A 101 -13.59 -3.40 -3.69
N VAL A 102 -12.87 -3.21 -2.60
CA VAL A 102 -11.63 -3.93 -2.27
C VAL A 102 -11.92 -4.81 -1.06
N TYR A 103 -12.07 -6.11 -1.25
CA TYR A 103 -12.41 -7.07 -0.21
C TYR A 103 -11.58 -8.37 -0.26
N HIS A 104 -10.79 -8.57 -1.32
CA HIS A 104 -9.90 -9.71 -1.47
C HIS A 104 -8.45 -9.33 -1.66
N GLN A 105 -7.55 -10.28 -1.42
CA GLN A 105 -6.13 -10.15 -1.71
C GLN A 105 -5.54 -11.49 -2.15
N ILE A 106 -4.49 -11.44 -2.97
CA ILE A 106 -3.66 -12.60 -3.33
C ILE A 106 -2.35 -12.55 -2.56
N LYS A 107 -2.02 -13.64 -1.85
CA LYS A 107 -0.76 -13.82 -1.14
C LYS A 107 0.19 -14.75 -1.88
N TYR A 108 1.49 -14.58 -1.56
CA TYR A 108 2.60 -15.21 -2.28
C TYR A 108 2.56 -16.75 -2.35
N MET A 109 1.91 -17.44 -1.41
CA MET A 109 1.99 -18.90 -1.25
C MET A 109 0.69 -19.65 -1.58
N HIS A 110 -0.40 -18.95 -1.88
CA HIS A 110 -1.69 -19.59 -2.14
C HIS A 110 -2.22 -19.18 -3.51
N VAL A 111 -2.49 -20.19 -4.32
CA VAL A 111 -3.31 -20.07 -5.54
C VAL A 111 -4.76 -20.01 -5.06
N GLY A 112 -5.20 -18.85 -4.59
CA GLY A 112 -6.55 -18.67 -4.09
C GLY A 112 -6.75 -17.27 -3.51
N PHE A 113 -8.03 -16.87 -3.44
CA PHE A 113 -8.43 -15.66 -2.73
C PHE A 113 -8.34 -15.89 -1.24
N GLU A 114 -7.83 -14.92 -0.53
CA GLU A 114 -8.02 -14.80 0.91
C GLU A 114 -8.80 -13.51 1.16
N ASP A 115 -9.80 -13.60 2.00
CA ASP A 115 -10.47 -12.43 2.54
C ASP A 115 -9.46 -11.53 3.25
N LEU A 116 -9.72 -10.24 3.23
CA LEU A 116 -8.89 -9.31 3.95
C LEU A 116 -8.97 -9.62 5.44
N LYS A 117 -7.82 -9.66 6.12
CA LYS A 117 -7.68 -10.12 7.51
C LYS A 117 -8.48 -9.32 8.55
N THR A 118 -8.98 -8.15 8.18
CA THR A 118 -9.69 -7.24 9.10
C THR A 118 -10.78 -6.51 8.35
N GLU A 119 -11.91 -6.28 8.98
CA GLU A 119 -13.01 -5.43 8.47
C GLU A 119 -12.53 -4.04 8.02
N SER A 120 -11.51 -3.49 8.69
CA SER A 120 -10.90 -2.21 8.31
C SER A 120 -10.15 -2.23 6.97
N SER A 121 -9.90 -3.42 6.41
CA SER A 121 -9.23 -3.58 5.11
C SER A 121 -10.22 -3.66 3.95
N GLU A 122 -11.46 -4.08 4.20
CA GLU A 122 -12.57 -4.03 3.24
C GLU A 122 -13.04 -2.59 3.11
N ARG A 123 -13.11 -2.12 1.88
CA ARG A 123 -13.49 -0.74 1.60
C ARG A 123 -13.88 -0.52 0.15
N THR A 124 -14.76 0.46 -0.04
CA THR A 124 -15.08 0.99 -1.37
C THR A 124 -14.31 2.29 -1.60
N LEU A 125 -13.51 2.32 -2.66
CA LEU A 125 -12.74 3.49 -3.05
C LEU A 125 -13.46 4.24 -4.18
N LYS A 126 -13.62 5.54 -4.02
CA LYS A 126 -14.03 6.42 -5.12
C LYS A 126 -12.79 6.80 -5.93
N LEU A 127 -12.84 6.54 -7.23
CA LEU A 127 -11.72 6.79 -8.14
C LEU A 127 -11.94 8.10 -8.91
N PRO A 128 -10.86 8.85 -9.20
CA PRO A 128 -10.93 9.98 -10.11
C PRO A 128 -11.44 9.56 -11.50
N LYS A 129 -12.16 10.47 -12.17
CA LYS A 129 -12.76 10.19 -13.49
C LYS A 129 -11.75 9.69 -14.52
N ASN A 130 -10.57 10.30 -14.58
CA ASN A 130 -9.50 9.89 -15.50
C ASN A 130 -8.97 8.47 -15.20
N VAL A 131 -9.00 8.03 -13.95
CA VAL A 131 -8.65 6.64 -13.59
C VAL A 131 -9.76 5.68 -14.04
N ILE A 132 -11.02 6.05 -13.89
CA ILE A 132 -12.15 5.26 -14.40
C ILE A 132 -12.10 5.17 -15.93
N ASP A 133 -11.86 6.27 -16.63
CA ASP A 133 -11.76 6.28 -18.08
C ASP A 133 -10.59 5.42 -18.57
N PHE A 134 -9.46 5.42 -17.87
CA PHE A 134 -8.33 4.51 -18.12
C PHE A 134 -8.70 3.03 -17.88
N MET A 135 -9.46 2.73 -16.82
CA MET A 135 -9.83 1.36 -16.47
C MET A 135 -10.96 0.80 -17.34
N ARG A 136 -11.84 1.63 -17.86
CA ARG A 136 -13.02 1.22 -18.65
C ARG A 136 -12.72 0.22 -19.76
N PRO A 137 -11.80 0.46 -20.70
CA PRO A 137 -11.50 -0.52 -21.75
C PRO A 137 -10.92 -1.82 -21.21
N ILE A 138 -10.15 -1.76 -20.11
CA ILE A 138 -9.56 -2.94 -19.48
C ILE A 138 -10.66 -3.82 -18.87
N ILE A 139 -11.57 -3.21 -18.11
CA ILE A 139 -12.70 -3.89 -17.47
C ILE A 139 -13.65 -4.46 -18.52
N SER A 140 -13.94 -3.70 -19.58
CA SER A 140 -14.82 -4.16 -20.68
C SER A 140 -14.24 -5.31 -21.48
N SER A 141 -12.94 -5.58 -21.39
CA SER A 141 -12.30 -6.75 -22.01
C SER A 141 -12.36 -8.01 -21.16
N CYS A 142 -12.78 -7.92 -19.90
CA CYS A 142 -12.95 -9.08 -19.02
C CYS A 142 -14.19 -9.88 -19.39
N THR A 143 -14.12 -11.19 -19.18
CA THR A 143 -15.23 -12.15 -19.40
C THR A 143 -15.43 -13.00 -18.15
N LEU A 144 -16.49 -13.81 -18.12
CA LEU A 144 -16.72 -14.76 -17.01
C LEU A 144 -15.57 -15.75 -16.85
N ASP A 145 -14.98 -16.20 -17.97
CA ASP A 145 -13.84 -17.12 -17.97
C ASP A 145 -12.50 -16.42 -17.69
N ALA A 146 -12.45 -15.09 -17.89
CA ALA A 146 -11.26 -14.26 -17.67
C ALA A 146 -11.60 -13.04 -16.79
N PRO A 147 -11.95 -13.25 -15.52
CA PRO A 147 -12.52 -12.21 -14.67
C PRO A 147 -11.47 -11.23 -14.09
N PHE A 148 -10.18 -11.61 -14.07
CA PHE A 148 -9.14 -10.77 -13.46
C PHE A 148 -8.77 -9.59 -14.35
N VAL A 149 -8.91 -8.38 -13.81
CA VAL A 149 -8.72 -7.13 -14.55
C VAL A 149 -7.33 -7.01 -15.19
N PHE A 150 -6.30 -7.51 -14.54
CA PHE A 150 -4.92 -7.44 -15.04
C PHE A 150 -4.37 -8.78 -15.53
N GLY A 151 -5.03 -9.90 -15.20
CA GLY A 151 -4.50 -11.25 -15.43
C GLY A 151 -5.22 -12.07 -16.50
N GLY A 152 -6.52 -11.86 -16.68
CA GLY A 152 -7.36 -12.70 -17.51
C GLY A 152 -7.98 -13.87 -16.74
N GLU A 153 -7.78 -15.12 -17.16
CA GLU A 153 -8.30 -16.31 -16.47
C GLU A 153 -7.74 -16.46 -15.05
N THR A 154 -6.48 -16.10 -14.87
CA THR A 154 -5.79 -16.14 -13.57
C THR A 154 -5.16 -14.80 -13.27
N SER A 155 -4.90 -14.53 -11.99
CA SER A 155 -4.17 -13.36 -11.56
C SER A 155 -2.74 -13.32 -12.12
N LEU A 156 -2.18 -12.14 -12.31
CA LEU A 156 -0.77 -11.98 -12.70
C LEU A 156 0.16 -12.64 -11.66
N PRO A 157 1.12 -13.47 -12.09
CA PRO A 157 2.10 -14.08 -11.18
C PRO A 157 2.96 -13.03 -10.48
N ILE A 158 3.00 -13.09 -9.15
CA ILE A 158 3.73 -12.13 -8.29
C ILE A 158 5.23 -12.08 -8.65
N THR A 159 5.83 -13.23 -8.96
CA THR A 159 7.25 -13.32 -9.36
C THR A 159 7.52 -12.56 -10.66
N ASN A 160 6.63 -12.71 -11.64
CA ASN A 160 6.73 -11.99 -12.91
C ASN A 160 6.48 -10.48 -12.73
N LEU A 161 5.51 -10.12 -11.89
CA LEU A 161 5.26 -8.72 -11.53
C LEU A 161 6.56 -8.10 -10.96
N GLN A 162 7.20 -8.76 -9.98
CA GLN A 162 8.45 -8.26 -9.39
C GLN A 162 9.60 -8.18 -10.41
N ARG A 163 9.74 -9.19 -11.26
CA ARG A 163 10.80 -9.24 -12.28
C ARG A 163 10.65 -8.11 -13.31
N LYS A 164 9.42 -7.91 -13.83
CA LYS A 164 9.13 -6.85 -14.81
C LYS A 164 9.27 -5.45 -14.20
N PHE A 165 8.88 -5.28 -12.93
CA PHE A 165 9.10 -4.03 -12.19
C PHE A 165 10.57 -3.68 -12.09
N THR A 166 11.41 -4.65 -11.68
CA THR A 166 12.86 -4.45 -11.57
C THR A 166 13.50 -4.17 -12.93
N LYS A 167 13.04 -4.86 -14.01
CA LYS A 167 13.49 -4.58 -15.37
C LYS A 167 13.15 -3.15 -15.79
N GLY A 168 11.88 -2.73 -15.60
CA GLY A 168 11.44 -1.38 -15.96
C GLY A 168 12.21 -0.27 -15.23
N ILE A 169 12.57 -0.46 -13.94
CA ILE A 169 13.43 0.46 -13.20
C ILE A 169 14.81 0.57 -13.86
N LYS A 170 15.40 -0.59 -14.20
CA LYS A 170 16.73 -0.62 -14.84
C LYS A 170 16.70 0.09 -16.20
N ASP A 171 15.68 -0.19 -17.00
CA ASP A 171 15.55 0.33 -18.37
C ASP A 171 15.22 1.84 -18.38
N SER A 172 14.48 2.32 -17.39
CA SER A 172 14.10 3.74 -17.27
C SER A 172 15.13 4.62 -16.58
N GLY A 173 16.05 4.02 -15.80
CA GLY A 173 17.02 4.77 -15.01
C GLY A 173 16.47 5.56 -13.83
N VAL A 174 15.19 5.40 -13.48
CA VAL A 174 14.60 6.04 -12.29
C VAL A 174 15.18 5.44 -11.01
N LYS A 175 15.07 6.17 -9.90
CA LYS A 175 15.55 5.67 -8.60
C LYS A 175 14.85 4.37 -8.23
N LYS A 176 15.61 3.47 -7.59
CA LYS A 176 15.11 2.15 -7.21
C LYS A 176 14.17 2.26 -6.02
N ILE A 177 12.94 1.78 -6.21
CA ILE A 177 11.95 1.58 -5.15
C ILE A 177 11.40 0.14 -5.19
N ARG A 178 10.62 -0.24 -4.17
CA ARG A 178 9.89 -1.52 -4.16
C ARG A 178 8.49 -1.31 -4.76
N ILE A 179 7.86 -2.37 -5.24
CA ILE A 179 6.46 -2.30 -5.72
C ILE A 179 5.52 -1.70 -4.65
N HIS A 180 5.74 -2.03 -3.36
CA HIS A 180 4.93 -1.46 -2.27
C HIS A 180 5.09 0.05 -2.13
N ASP A 181 6.22 0.59 -2.56
CA ASP A 181 6.50 2.02 -2.48
C ASP A 181 5.71 2.83 -3.53
N LEU A 182 5.03 2.19 -4.52
CA LEU A 182 4.02 2.83 -5.36
C LEU A 182 2.86 3.38 -4.52
N ARG A 183 2.44 2.61 -3.50
CA ARG A 183 1.43 3.06 -2.52
C ARG A 183 1.96 4.20 -1.64
N HIS A 184 3.23 4.15 -1.26
CA HIS A 184 3.88 5.26 -0.55
C HIS A 184 3.96 6.51 -1.45
N SER A 185 4.25 6.33 -2.75
CA SER A 185 4.25 7.43 -3.73
C SER A 185 2.87 8.07 -3.86
N PHE A 186 1.80 7.26 -3.97
CA PHE A 186 0.43 7.77 -3.96
C PHE A 186 0.15 8.64 -2.72
N ALA A 187 0.45 8.11 -1.53
CA ALA A 187 0.20 8.83 -0.29
C ALA A 187 1.02 10.12 -0.17
N THR A 188 2.33 10.07 -0.49
CA THR A 188 3.21 11.23 -0.48
C THR A 188 2.74 12.30 -1.45
N ASN A 189 2.40 11.92 -2.68
CA ASN A 189 1.91 12.86 -3.69
C ASN A 189 0.55 13.48 -3.27
N ALA A 190 -0.36 12.70 -2.69
CA ALA A 190 -1.64 13.21 -2.19
C ALA A 190 -1.43 14.23 -1.06
N ILE A 191 -0.59 13.92 -0.07
CA ILE A 191 -0.32 14.81 1.06
C ILE A 191 0.41 16.08 0.61
N ASN A 192 1.42 15.97 -0.25
CA ASN A 192 2.14 17.13 -0.80
C ASN A 192 1.24 18.06 -1.63
N ASN A 193 0.15 17.54 -2.19
CA ASN A 193 -0.87 18.32 -2.90
C ASN A 193 -2.06 18.73 -1.99
N GLY A 194 -1.87 18.73 -0.68
CA GLY A 194 -2.81 19.29 0.28
C GLY A 194 -3.97 18.36 0.69
N CYS A 195 -3.95 17.08 0.30
CA CYS A 195 -4.95 16.14 0.78
C CYS A 195 -4.83 15.91 2.29
N ASN A 196 -5.97 15.90 2.98
CA ASN A 196 -6.00 15.66 4.41
C ASN A 196 -5.44 14.27 4.75
N ILE A 197 -4.46 14.19 5.64
CA ILE A 197 -3.76 12.94 6.02
C ILE A 197 -4.72 11.88 6.61
N VAL A 198 -5.78 12.30 7.30
CA VAL A 198 -6.82 11.39 7.83
C VAL A 198 -7.60 10.76 6.68
N ALA A 199 -7.97 11.57 5.68
CA ALA A 199 -8.65 11.09 4.49
C ALA A 199 -7.76 10.11 3.70
N VAL A 200 -6.48 10.43 3.52
CA VAL A 200 -5.50 9.54 2.86
C VAL A 200 -5.36 8.24 3.65
N SER A 201 -5.27 8.28 4.99
CA SER A 201 -5.17 7.08 5.84
C SER A 201 -6.39 6.17 5.66
N LYS A 202 -7.60 6.74 5.69
CA LYS A 202 -8.86 6.02 5.50
C LYS A 202 -8.94 5.43 4.09
N TYR A 203 -8.60 6.20 3.07
CA TYR A 203 -8.59 5.76 1.67
C TYR A 203 -7.66 4.56 1.46
N LEU A 204 -6.49 4.60 2.06
CA LEU A 204 -5.52 3.51 2.00
C LEU A 204 -5.97 2.26 2.80
N GLY A 205 -6.91 2.35 3.73
CA GLY A 205 -7.32 1.25 4.60
C GLY A 205 -6.21 0.90 5.61
N HIS A 206 -5.65 1.90 6.27
CA HIS A 206 -4.79 1.68 7.41
C HIS A 206 -5.65 1.41 8.65
N SER A 207 -5.32 0.35 9.41
CA SER A 207 -6.06 -0.03 10.63
C SER A 207 -5.98 1.05 11.71
N THR A 208 -4.94 1.87 11.69
CA THR A 208 -4.77 3.01 12.59
C THR A 208 -4.18 4.20 11.84
N ILE A 209 -4.66 5.40 12.15
CA ILE A 209 -4.09 6.65 11.63
C ILE A 209 -2.63 6.83 12.04
N GLN A 210 -2.24 6.24 13.18
CA GLN A 210 -0.90 6.27 13.71
C GLN A 210 0.14 5.78 12.69
N GLN A 211 -0.20 4.75 11.90
CA GLN A 211 0.69 4.23 10.85
C GLN A 211 0.97 5.29 9.76
N THR A 212 -0.05 6.07 9.40
CA THR A 212 0.08 7.13 8.39
C THR A 212 0.86 8.31 8.98
N LEU A 213 0.55 8.73 10.19
CA LEU A 213 1.26 9.80 10.88
C LEU A 213 2.74 9.46 11.04
N GLU A 214 3.10 8.31 11.59
CA GLU A 214 4.51 7.90 11.77
C GLU A 214 5.29 7.85 10.45
N THR A 215 4.59 7.56 9.35
CA THR A 215 5.22 7.45 8.02
C THR A 215 5.40 8.81 7.35
N TYR A 216 4.42 9.72 7.47
CA TYR A 216 4.32 10.93 6.65
C TYR A 216 4.39 12.24 7.43
N THR A 217 4.61 12.22 8.77
CA THR A 217 4.73 13.44 9.60
C THR A 217 5.80 14.40 9.08
N HIS A 218 6.89 13.86 8.52
CA HIS A 218 7.96 14.68 7.98
C HIS A 218 7.54 15.55 6.76
N LEU A 219 6.42 15.21 6.11
CA LEU A 219 5.83 16.02 5.02
C LEU A 219 4.98 17.17 5.56
N LEU A 220 4.58 17.10 6.83
CA LEU A 220 3.73 18.09 7.48
C LEU A 220 4.54 19.20 8.16
N GLU A 221 5.86 19.06 8.27
CA GLU A 221 6.74 20.03 8.92
C GLU A 221 6.78 21.41 8.21
N LYS A 222 6.23 21.49 6.97
CA LYS A 222 6.10 22.76 6.21
C LYS A 222 4.80 23.54 6.50
N THR A 223 3.94 23.03 7.38
CA THR A 223 2.59 23.55 7.56
C THR A 223 2.44 24.57 8.68
N ASP A 224 3.46 24.77 9.52
CA ASP A 224 3.34 25.71 10.65
C ASP A 224 3.20 27.16 10.15
N ASP A 225 4.00 27.57 9.16
CA ASP A 225 3.91 28.91 8.57
C ASP A 225 2.58 29.10 7.82
N GLU A 226 2.15 28.12 7.02
CA GLU A 226 0.85 28.17 6.34
C GLU A 226 -0.32 28.18 7.35
N MET A 227 -0.20 27.43 8.44
CA MET A 227 -1.21 27.43 9.50
C MET A 227 -1.28 28.80 10.17
N VAL A 228 -0.15 29.39 10.50
CA VAL A 228 -0.07 30.73 11.11
C VAL A 228 -0.68 31.79 10.18
N GLU A 229 -0.37 31.72 8.88
CA GLU A 229 -0.92 32.66 7.88
C GLU A 229 -2.45 32.51 7.75
N LYS A 230 -2.95 31.28 7.62
CA LYS A 230 -4.40 31.01 7.59
C LYS A 230 -5.11 31.43 8.88
N MET A 231 -4.53 31.15 10.04
CA MET A 231 -5.08 31.59 11.32
C MET A 231 -5.07 33.11 11.45
N SER A 232 -4.02 33.79 10.98
CA SER A 232 -3.96 35.25 10.95
C SER A 232 -5.12 35.85 10.14
N ALA A 233 -5.40 35.27 8.96
CA ALA A 233 -6.54 35.71 8.13
C ALA A 233 -7.91 35.53 8.81
N ILE A 234 -8.08 34.44 9.59
CA ILE A 234 -9.31 34.13 10.32
C ILE A 234 -9.49 35.06 11.55
N ILE A 235 -8.39 35.35 12.25
CA ILE A 235 -8.40 36.09 13.51
C ILE A 235 -8.40 37.59 13.28
N SER A 236 -7.82 38.11 12.20
CA SER A 236 -7.74 39.54 11.90
C SER A 236 -9.06 40.30 12.01
N PRO A 237 -10.22 39.81 11.47
CA PRO A 237 -11.51 40.49 11.65
C PRO A 237 -11.99 40.55 13.10
N VAL A 238 -11.58 39.59 13.93
CA VAL A 238 -11.98 39.52 15.35
C VAL A 238 -11.20 40.50 16.22
N ILE A 239 -9.93 40.75 15.84
CA ILE A 239 -9.04 41.65 16.60
C ILE A 239 -9.27 43.13 16.21
N GLN A 240 -9.80 43.37 15.00
CA GLN A 240 -10.07 44.74 14.49
C GLN A 240 -11.47 45.25 14.84
N SER A 241 -12.29 44.46 15.53
CA SER A 241 -13.62 44.83 16.07
C SER A 241 -13.51 45.31 17.51
#